data_1a16681ebe541fb0e8fa29bcd7865a0e
#
_entry.id   1a16681ebe541fb0e8fa29bcd7865a0e
#
_cell.length_a   1.000
_cell.length_b   1.000
_cell.length_c   1.000
_cell.angle_alpha   90.00
_cell.angle_beta   90.00
_cell.angle_gamma   90.00
#
_symmetry.space_group_name_H-M   'P 1'
#
loop_
_entity.id
_entity.type
_entity.pdbx_description
1 polymer ?
#
loop_
_entity_poly.entity_id
_entity_poly.type
_entity_poly.pdbx_seq_one_letter_code
_entity_poly.pdbx_strand_id
1 'polypeptide(L)'
;FDYGMICATEQAIIADKEVYAPLIKELKRRKAYFVNDEEKAKLEQYMFGCTAYSGQTPKLNSVVPGKSPQYIAKAAGFEIPEDATILAAECKEIGENEPLTMEKLAPVQAVLKSDNKEQAFEMCEAMLKHGAGHTAAIHTNDQALVREYGQRMHACRIIWNSPSSLGGVGDIYNAI
;
A
#
# COMPACT_ATOMS: atom_id res chain seq x y z
N PHE A 1 11.82 1.26 -1.43
CA PHE A 1 12.69 2.06 -2.28
C PHE A 1 12.41 3.53 -2.03
N ASP A 2 13.46 4.33 -1.80
CA ASP A 2 13.40 5.79 -1.56
C ASP A 2 12.30 6.23 -0.56
N TYR A 3 12.12 5.46 0.49
CA TYR A 3 11.07 5.66 1.51
C TYR A 3 9.67 5.94 0.94
N GLY A 4 9.33 5.33 -0.20
CA GLY A 4 8.01 5.47 -0.81
C GLY A 4 7.77 6.75 -1.60
N MET A 5 8.79 7.56 -1.85
CA MET A 5 8.68 8.84 -2.55
C MET A 5 8.42 8.70 -4.05
N ILE A 6 8.79 7.57 -4.65
CA ILE A 6 8.53 7.36 -6.08
C ILE A 6 7.04 7.18 -6.31
N CYS A 7 6.49 7.92 -7.26
CA CYS A 7 5.07 7.89 -7.63
C CYS A 7 4.55 6.50 -8.07
N ALA A 8 5.45 5.59 -8.44
CA ALA A 8 5.13 4.19 -8.77
C ALA A 8 5.26 3.24 -7.57
N THR A 9 5.64 3.72 -6.39
CA THR A 9 5.78 2.85 -5.20
C THR A 9 4.43 2.31 -4.77
N GLU A 10 4.40 1.02 -4.44
CA GLU A 10 3.21 0.36 -3.91
C GLU A 10 2.73 1.03 -2.62
N GLN A 11 1.49 1.47 -2.61
CA GLN A 11 0.84 2.14 -1.47
C GLN A 11 -0.06 1.19 -0.69
N ALA A 12 -0.50 0.11 -1.34
CA ALA A 12 -1.36 -0.89 -0.76
C ALA A 12 -1.12 -2.27 -1.39
N ILE A 13 -1.44 -3.30 -0.65
CA ILE A 13 -1.44 -4.70 -1.07
C ILE A 13 -2.85 -5.24 -0.89
N ILE A 14 -3.45 -5.73 -1.97
CA ILE A 14 -4.72 -6.46 -1.95
C ILE A 14 -4.40 -7.92 -2.26
N ALA A 15 -4.59 -8.80 -1.28
CA ALA A 15 -4.23 -10.20 -1.39
C ALA A 15 -5.47 -11.09 -1.35
N ASP A 16 -5.55 -12.06 -2.28
CA ASP A 16 -6.54 -13.11 -2.21
C ASP A 16 -6.39 -13.90 -0.89
N LYS A 17 -7.53 -14.33 -0.33
CA LYS A 17 -7.58 -15.04 0.96
C LYS A 17 -6.68 -16.26 1.04
N GLU A 18 -6.46 -16.95 -0.09
CA GLU A 18 -5.64 -18.17 -0.12
C GLU A 18 -4.15 -17.88 0.08
N VAL A 19 -3.69 -16.71 -0.39
CA VAL A 19 -2.29 -16.27 -0.27
C VAL A 19 -2.07 -15.26 0.85
N TYR A 20 -3.12 -14.77 1.49
CA TYR A 20 -3.03 -13.72 2.51
C TYR A 20 -2.11 -14.11 3.68
N ALA A 21 -2.39 -15.24 4.33
CA ALA A 21 -1.60 -15.64 5.50
C ALA A 21 -0.12 -15.95 5.18
N PRO A 22 0.21 -16.67 4.08
CA PRO A 22 1.60 -16.81 3.62
C PRO A 22 2.27 -15.47 3.32
N LEU A 23 1.57 -14.53 2.70
CA LEU A 23 2.09 -13.19 2.39
C LEU A 23 2.44 -12.41 3.66
N ILE A 24 1.53 -12.36 4.64
CA ILE A 24 1.80 -11.71 5.93
C ILE A 24 3.04 -12.29 6.60
N LYS A 25 3.17 -13.62 6.61
CA LYS A 25 4.35 -14.31 7.17
C LYS A 25 5.64 -13.88 6.47
N GLU A 26 5.61 -13.82 5.14
CA GLU A 26 6.77 -13.41 4.34
C GLU A 26 7.12 -11.92 4.55
N LEU A 27 6.14 -11.03 4.60
CA LEU A 27 6.35 -9.63 4.91
C LEU A 27 7.01 -9.44 6.28
N LYS A 28 6.51 -10.14 7.32
CA LYS A 28 7.12 -10.13 8.66
C LYS A 28 8.56 -10.68 8.64
N ARG A 29 8.81 -11.74 7.87
CA ARG A 29 10.17 -12.29 7.69
C ARG A 29 11.12 -11.26 7.06
N ARG A 30 10.61 -10.40 6.19
CA ARG A 30 11.32 -9.28 5.55
C ARG A 30 11.32 -8.00 6.36
N LYS A 31 11.00 -8.09 7.66
CA LYS A 31 11.03 -6.96 8.60
C LYS A 31 9.96 -5.90 8.38
N ALA A 32 8.84 -6.24 7.74
CA ALA A 32 7.67 -5.39 7.80
C ALA A 32 7.10 -5.43 9.24
N TYR A 33 6.93 -4.26 9.83
CA TYR A 33 6.31 -4.10 11.13
C TYR A 33 4.81 -3.93 10.99
N PHE A 34 4.03 -4.89 11.47
CA PHE A 34 2.58 -4.82 11.47
C PHE A 34 2.10 -4.12 12.73
N VAL A 35 1.51 -2.94 12.55
CA VAL A 35 0.95 -2.16 13.65
C VAL A 35 -0.30 -2.86 14.24
N ASN A 36 -0.45 -2.80 15.56
CA ASN A 36 -1.68 -3.19 16.22
C ASN A 36 -2.75 -2.08 16.13
N ASP A 37 -3.95 -2.31 16.65
CA ASP A 37 -5.08 -1.37 16.52
C ASP A 37 -4.79 -0.01 17.18
N GLU A 38 -4.12 0.02 18.34
CA GLU A 38 -3.74 1.25 19.01
C GLU A 38 -2.68 2.03 18.22
N GLU A 39 -1.65 1.33 17.75
CA GLU A 39 -0.60 1.92 16.91
C GLU A 39 -1.14 2.40 15.57
N LYS A 40 -2.10 1.65 14.97
CA LYS A 40 -2.80 2.04 13.75
C LYS A 40 -3.52 3.36 13.95
N ALA A 41 -4.29 3.51 15.01
CA ALA A 41 -5.01 4.76 15.31
C ALA A 41 -4.05 5.94 15.51
N LYS A 42 -2.93 5.74 16.22
CA LYS A 42 -1.87 6.76 16.37
C LYS A 42 -1.24 7.14 15.03
N LEU A 43 -0.97 6.14 14.20
CA LEU A 43 -0.40 6.32 12.87
C LEU A 43 -1.33 7.13 11.96
N GLU A 44 -2.61 6.77 11.91
CA GLU A 44 -3.65 7.47 11.17
C GLU A 44 -3.79 8.92 11.63
N GLN A 45 -3.87 9.13 12.94
CA GLN A 45 -3.97 10.49 13.51
C GLN A 45 -2.75 11.34 13.15
N TYR A 46 -1.55 10.80 13.21
CA TYR A 46 -0.33 11.53 12.84
C TYR A 46 -0.26 11.82 11.35
N MET A 47 -0.57 10.81 10.52
CA MET A 47 -0.42 10.92 9.07
C MET A 47 -1.53 11.71 8.41
N PHE A 48 -2.77 11.61 8.90
CA PHE A 48 -3.95 12.13 8.22
C PHE A 48 -4.81 13.09 9.05
N GLY A 49 -4.47 13.30 10.33
CA GLY A 49 -5.23 14.14 11.24
C GLY A 49 -6.58 13.56 11.69
N CYS A 50 -6.85 12.31 11.35
CA CYS A 50 -8.07 11.59 11.73
C CYS A 50 -7.78 10.09 11.84
N THR A 51 -8.68 9.34 12.47
CA THR A 51 -8.63 7.89 12.55
C THR A 51 -9.69 7.25 11.66
N ALA A 52 -9.54 5.95 11.41
CA ALA A 52 -10.54 5.17 10.68
C ALA A 52 -11.94 5.37 11.28
N TYR A 53 -12.93 5.48 10.41
CA TYR A 53 -14.36 5.65 10.75
C TYR A 53 -14.71 6.87 11.61
N SER A 54 -13.82 7.88 11.68
CA SER A 54 -14.09 9.11 12.45
C SER A 54 -15.09 10.06 11.80
N GLY A 55 -15.40 9.86 10.52
CA GLY A 55 -16.24 10.78 9.73
C GLY A 55 -15.55 12.10 9.36
N GLN A 56 -14.25 12.20 9.61
CA GLN A 56 -13.44 13.35 9.22
C GLN A 56 -12.76 13.11 7.88
N THR A 57 -12.57 14.14 7.07
CA THR A 57 -11.85 14.03 5.81
C THR A 57 -10.35 13.91 6.05
N PRO A 58 -9.70 12.82 5.62
CA PRO A 58 -8.27 12.65 5.78
C PRO A 58 -7.46 13.70 5.01
N LYS A 59 -6.42 14.22 5.64
CA LYS A 59 -5.48 15.15 5.00
C LYS A 59 -4.05 14.73 5.33
N LEU A 60 -3.29 14.34 4.30
CA LEU A 60 -1.90 13.91 4.49
C LEU A 60 -1.06 15.04 5.12
N ASN A 61 -0.40 14.72 6.21
CA ASN A 61 0.58 15.58 6.87
C ASN A 61 1.81 15.74 5.96
N SER A 62 2.10 16.94 5.54
CA SER A 62 3.18 17.27 4.59
C SER A 62 4.59 16.91 5.08
N VAL A 63 4.76 16.59 6.34
CA VAL A 63 6.04 16.14 6.92
C VAL A 63 6.29 14.65 6.67
N VAL A 64 5.26 13.85 6.41
CA VAL A 64 5.34 12.38 6.28
C VAL A 64 6.11 11.90 5.03
N PRO A 65 5.90 12.48 3.83
CA PRO A 65 6.55 12.00 2.62
C PRO A 65 8.07 11.87 2.76
N GLY A 66 8.61 10.71 2.34
CA GLY A 66 10.05 10.42 2.33
C GLY A 66 10.68 10.17 3.70
N LYS A 67 9.91 10.07 4.79
CA LYS A 67 10.44 9.74 6.12
C LYS A 67 10.59 8.22 6.28
N SER A 68 11.58 7.84 7.10
CA SER A 68 11.78 6.42 7.44
C SER A 68 10.63 5.88 8.31
N PRO A 69 10.39 4.57 8.33
CA PRO A 69 9.36 3.98 9.18
C PRO A 69 9.60 4.27 10.67
N GLN A 70 10.86 4.31 11.12
CA GLN A 70 11.23 4.64 12.50
C GLN A 70 10.86 6.08 12.86
N TYR A 71 11.11 7.01 11.94
CA TYR A 71 10.72 8.42 12.14
C TYR A 71 9.20 8.55 12.28
N ILE A 72 8.46 7.92 11.37
CA ILE A 72 6.99 7.99 11.34
C ILE A 72 6.40 7.38 12.61
N ALA A 73 6.85 6.19 13.02
CA ALA A 73 6.39 5.51 14.23
C ALA A 73 6.64 6.37 15.49
N LYS A 74 7.87 6.87 15.64
CA LYS A 74 8.24 7.74 16.77
C LYS A 74 7.41 9.03 16.82
N ALA A 75 7.20 9.67 15.68
CA ALA A 75 6.38 10.87 15.57
C ALA A 75 4.90 10.61 15.84
N ALA A 76 4.41 9.40 15.51
CA ALA A 76 3.07 8.94 15.86
C ALA A 76 2.92 8.49 17.32
N GLY A 77 4.01 8.37 18.08
CA GLY A 77 3.99 8.05 19.50
C GLY A 77 4.06 6.56 19.82
N PHE A 78 4.78 5.77 19.01
CA PHE A 78 5.14 4.38 19.30
C PHE A 78 6.54 4.04 18.77
N GLU A 79 7.10 2.93 19.23
CA GLU A 79 8.43 2.48 18.85
C GLU A 79 8.38 1.18 18.06
N ILE A 80 9.30 1.02 17.12
CA ILE A 80 9.46 -0.17 16.29
C ILE A 80 10.94 -0.61 16.27
N PRO A 81 11.23 -1.86 15.88
CA PRO A 81 12.60 -2.31 15.69
C PRO A 81 13.39 -1.41 14.72
N GLU A 82 14.68 -1.20 15.01
CA GLU A 82 15.56 -0.39 14.16
C GLU A 82 15.70 -0.95 12.73
N ASP A 83 15.58 -2.29 12.59
CA ASP A 83 15.68 -2.99 11.32
C ASP A 83 14.32 -3.13 10.58
N ALA A 84 13.26 -2.50 11.08
CA ALA A 84 11.99 -2.47 10.38
C ALA A 84 12.11 -1.72 9.04
N THR A 85 11.64 -2.36 7.96
CA THR A 85 11.77 -1.84 6.60
C THR A 85 10.58 -1.00 6.17
N ILE A 86 9.38 -1.37 6.60
CA ILE A 86 8.12 -0.68 6.36
C ILE A 86 7.19 -0.83 7.57
N LEU A 87 6.23 0.08 7.68
CA LEU A 87 5.03 -0.10 8.51
C LEU A 87 3.94 -0.76 7.65
N ALA A 88 3.21 -1.69 8.21
CA ALA A 88 2.08 -2.34 7.55
C ALA A 88 0.86 -2.30 8.45
N ALA A 89 -0.29 -1.97 7.90
CA ALA A 89 -1.57 -1.92 8.61
C ALA A 89 -2.61 -2.74 7.89
N GLU A 90 -3.30 -3.63 8.60
CA GLU A 90 -4.45 -4.33 8.06
C GLU A 90 -5.64 -3.37 7.95
N CYS A 91 -6.23 -3.26 6.75
CA CYS A 91 -7.37 -2.40 6.46
C CYS A 91 -8.55 -3.26 5.97
N LYS A 92 -9.77 -2.76 6.20
CA LYS A 92 -11.00 -3.50 5.89
C LYS A 92 -11.68 -3.03 4.62
N GLU A 93 -11.56 -1.74 4.30
CA GLU A 93 -12.14 -1.12 3.12
C GLU A 93 -11.19 -0.08 2.52
N ILE A 94 -11.60 0.57 1.44
CA ILE A 94 -10.79 1.55 0.71
C ILE A 94 -11.50 2.89 0.72
N GLY A 95 -10.75 3.96 0.96
CA GLY A 95 -11.24 5.32 0.92
C GLY A 95 -11.13 6.06 2.24
N GLU A 96 -11.92 7.11 2.40
CA GLU A 96 -11.81 8.06 3.51
C GLU A 96 -12.05 7.44 4.90
N ASN A 97 -12.83 6.35 4.97
CA ASN A 97 -13.05 5.61 6.22
C ASN A 97 -11.83 4.82 6.70
N GLU A 98 -10.86 4.57 5.82
CA GLU A 98 -9.60 3.90 6.13
C GLU A 98 -8.44 4.75 5.56
N PRO A 99 -8.02 5.81 6.28
CA PRO A 99 -7.07 6.80 5.78
C PRO A 99 -5.76 6.22 5.25
N LEU A 100 -5.29 5.11 5.84
CA LEU A 100 -4.07 4.43 5.39
C LEU A 100 -4.18 3.80 3.99
N THR A 101 -5.37 3.74 3.40
CA THR A 101 -5.55 3.31 2.01
C THR A 101 -5.36 4.44 0.99
N MET A 102 -5.24 5.68 1.44
CA MET A 102 -4.97 6.84 0.58
C MET A 102 -3.47 6.95 0.26
N GLU A 103 -3.13 7.82 -0.69
CA GLU A 103 -1.72 8.08 -1.04
C GLU A 103 -0.93 8.62 0.15
N LYS A 104 0.28 8.11 0.37
CA LYS A 104 1.10 8.41 1.54
C LYS A 104 2.50 8.93 1.19
N LEU A 105 3.06 8.49 0.07
CA LEU A 105 4.46 8.74 -0.33
C LEU A 105 5.46 8.44 0.80
N ALA A 106 5.22 7.33 1.48
CA ALA A 106 5.92 6.91 2.70
C ALA A 106 6.00 5.38 2.77
N PRO A 107 6.94 4.80 3.53
CA PRO A 107 7.08 3.36 3.70
C PRO A 107 6.01 2.78 4.63
N VAL A 108 4.76 3.04 4.29
CA VAL A 108 3.57 2.58 5.02
C VAL A 108 2.63 1.89 4.05
N GLN A 109 2.34 0.61 4.27
CA GLN A 109 1.50 -0.21 3.42
C GLN A 109 0.14 -0.48 4.07
N ALA A 110 -0.93 -0.19 3.33
CA ALA A 110 -2.23 -0.76 3.65
C ALA A 110 -2.28 -2.20 3.13
N VAL A 111 -2.74 -3.14 3.94
CA VAL A 111 -2.86 -4.55 3.57
C VAL A 111 -4.31 -4.97 3.70
N LEU A 112 -4.89 -5.40 2.58
CA LEU A 112 -6.29 -5.80 2.48
C LEU A 112 -6.39 -7.25 2.02
N LYS A 113 -7.41 -7.94 2.50
CA LYS A 113 -7.75 -9.29 2.09
C LYS A 113 -8.98 -9.29 1.22
N SER A 114 -8.96 -9.99 0.09
CA SER A 114 -10.12 -10.26 -0.75
C SER A 114 -10.60 -11.70 -0.60
N ASP A 115 -11.90 -11.91 -0.69
CA ASP A 115 -12.50 -13.24 -0.61
C ASP A 115 -12.50 -13.97 -1.95
N ASN A 116 -12.38 -13.22 -3.04
CA ASN A 116 -12.35 -13.74 -4.40
C ASN A 116 -11.77 -12.72 -5.38
N LYS A 117 -11.51 -13.17 -6.61
CA LYS A 117 -10.96 -12.37 -7.71
C LYS A 117 -11.76 -11.09 -7.98
N GLU A 118 -13.07 -11.18 -8.04
CA GLU A 118 -13.92 -10.03 -8.40
C GLU A 118 -13.81 -8.93 -7.35
N GLN A 119 -13.89 -9.28 -6.07
CA GLN A 119 -13.68 -8.34 -4.97
C GLN A 119 -12.28 -7.71 -5.02
N ALA A 120 -11.24 -8.52 -5.33
CA ALA A 120 -9.88 -7.99 -5.47
C ALA A 120 -9.81 -6.92 -6.57
N PHE A 121 -10.46 -7.15 -7.70
CA PHE A 121 -10.48 -6.19 -8.81
C PHE A 121 -11.26 -4.93 -8.47
N GLU A 122 -12.44 -5.06 -7.87
CA GLU A 122 -13.22 -3.91 -7.37
C GLU A 122 -12.42 -3.06 -6.38
N MET A 123 -11.70 -3.70 -5.46
CA MET A 123 -10.79 -3.02 -4.52
C MET A 123 -9.65 -2.29 -5.24
N CYS A 124 -9.03 -2.90 -6.25
CA CYS A 124 -8.00 -2.25 -7.06
C CYS A 124 -8.55 -1.05 -7.83
N GLU A 125 -9.72 -1.17 -8.44
CA GLU A 125 -10.40 -0.08 -9.14
C GLU A 125 -10.73 1.09 -8.19
N ALA A 126 -11.23 0.79 -6.99
CA ALA A 126 -11.48 1.78 -5.96
C ALA A 126 -10.19 2.48 -5.53
N MET A 127 -9.11 1.72 -5.31
CA MET A 127 -7.80 2.26 -4.95
C MET A 127 -7.27 3.23 -6.02
N LEU A 128 -7.37 2.88 -7.30
CA LEU A 128 -6.95 3.72 -8.42
C LEU A 128 -7.72 5.03 -8.50
N LYS A 129 -9.02 5.02 -8.19
CA LYS A 129 -9.84 6.24 -8.15
C LYS A 129 -9.38 7.24 -7.09
N HIS A 130 -8.91 6.73 -5.95
CA HIS A 130 -8.37 7.56 -4.86
C HIS A 130 -6.89 7.94 -5.03
N GLY A 131 -6.16 7.24 -5.92
CA GLY A 131 -4.72 7.40 -6.15
C GLY A 131 -4.32 7.98 -7.50
N ALA A 132 -5.20 8.71 -8.19
CA ALA A 132 -4.95 9.32 -9.52
C ALA A 132 -4.55 8.34 -10.65
N GLY A 133 -4.67 7.03 -10.47
CA GLY A 133 -4.49 6.02 -11.52
C GLY A 133 -3.08 5.94 -12.11
N HIS A 134 -2.03 6.09 -11.29
CA HIS A 134 -0.65 6.09 -11.80
C HIS A 134 -0.15 4.70 -12.18
N THR A 135 -0.08 3.77 -11.23
CA THR A 135 0.50 2.44 -11.43
C THR A 135 -0.31 1.37 -10.70
N ALA A 136 -0.61 0.29 -11.41
CA ALA A 136 -1.23 -0.91 -10.87
C ALA A 136 -0.32 -2.13 -11.13
N ALA A 137 -0.14 -2.98 -10.12
CA ALA A 137 0.67 -4.18 -10.23
C ALA A 137 -0.16 -5.42 -9.93
N ILE A 138 0.10 -6.51 -10.65
CA ILE A 138 -0.49 -7.83 -10.41
C ILE A 138 0.60 -8.88 -10.31
N HIS A 139 0.49 -9.76 -9.32
CA HIS A 139 1.36 -10.90 -9.12
C HIS A 139 0.54 -12.19 -9.26
N THR A 140 0.71 -12.90 -10.36
CA THR A 140 0.02 -14.14 -10.68
C THR A 140 0.73 -14.92 -11.77
N ASN A 141 0.52 -16.24 -11.81
CA ASN A 141 0.96 -17.10 -12.92
C ASN A 141 -0.14 -17.32 -13.97
N ASP A 142 -1.36 -16.86 -13.73
CA ASP A 142 -2.49 -16.97 -14.66
C ASP A 142 -2.47 -15.81 -15.65
N GLN A 143 -2.09 -16.11 -16.90
CA GLN A 143 -2.05 -15.12 -17.98
C GLN A 143 -3.42 -14.59 -18.40
N ALA A 144 -4.49 -15.36 -18.22
CA ALA A 144 -5.84 -14.88 -18.49
C ALA A 144 -6.23 -13.80 -17.47
N LEU A 145 -5.88 -14.02 -16.21
CA LEU A 145 -6.07 -13.04 -15.15
C LEU A 145 -5.26 -11.75 -15.38
N VAL A 146 -4.04 -11.86 -15.88
CA VAL A 146 -3.22 -10.68 -16.23
C VAL A 146 -3.89 -9.84 -17.32
N ARG A 147 -4.44 -10.49 -18.36
CA ARG A 147 -5.13 -9.78 -19.44
C ARG A 147 -6.41 -9.10 -18.95
N GLU A 148 -7.21 -9.79 -18.14
CA GLU A 148 -8.43 -9.25 -17.55
C GLU A 148 -8.11 -8.04 -16.65
N TYR A 149 -7.09 -8.16 -15.81
CA TYR A 149 -6.60 -7.07 -14.98
C TYR A 149 -6.18 -5.85 -15.81
N GLY A 150 -5.39 -6.09 -16.87
CA GLY A 150 -4.95 -5.04 -17.78
C GLY A 150 -6.08 -4.33 -18.52
N GLN A 151 -7.20 -5.00 -18.75
CA GLN A 151 -8.38 -4.40 -19.39
C GLN A 151 -9.24 -3.58 -18.41
N ARG A 152 -9.23 -3.94 -17.13
CA ARG A 152 -10.06 -3.30 -16.10
C ARG A 152 -9.38 -2.14 -15.40
N MET A 153 -8.07 -2.23 -15.19
CA MET A 153 -7.34 -1.22 -14.39
C MET A 153 -7.08 0.05 -15.21
N HIS A 154 -7.74 1.14 -14.82
CA HIS A 154 -7.54 2.46 -15.40
C HIS A 154 -6.29 3.12 -14.80
N ALA A 155 -5.12 2.61 -15.16
CA ALA A 155 -3.82 3.12 -14.72
C ALA A 155 -2.92 3.45 -15.92
N CYS A 156 -2.07 4.45 -15.76
CA CYS A 156 -1.08 4.82 -16.78
C CYS A 156 -0.06 3.70 -17.03
N ARG A 157 0.16 2.83 -16.02
CA ARG A 157 1.11 1.74 -16.08
C ARG A 157 0.56 0.52 -15.38
N ILE A 158 0.66 -0.64 -16.04
CA ILE A 158 0.32 -1.94 -15.46
C ILE A 158 1.56 -2.82 -15.46
N ILE A 159 1.87 -3.40 -14.31
CA ILE A 159 3.07 -4.20 -14.09
C ILE A 159 2.66 -5.61 -13.68
N TRP A 160 3.33 -6.59 -14.25
CA TRP A 160 3.10 -8.01 -13.98
C TRP A 160 4.37 -8.66 -13.43
N ASN A 161 4.24 -9.32 -12.26
CA ASN A 161 5.30 -10.09 -11.59
C ASN A 161 6.64 -9.33 -11.45
N SER A 162 6.57 -8.03 -11.30
CA SER A 162 7.74 -7.17 -11.11
C SER A 162 7.43 -6.09 -10.07
N PRO A 163 8.41 -5.62 -9.31
CA PRO A 163 8.24 -4.46 -8.44
C PRO A 163 7.83 -3.23 -9.24
N SER A 164 6.84 -2.48 -8.76
CA SER A 164 6.37 -1.28 -9.45
C SER A 164 7.43 -0.16 -9.49
N SER A 165 8.36 -0.16 -8.55
CA SER A 165 9.53 0.73 -8.58
C SER A 165 10.38 0.57 -9.83
N LEU A 166 10.59 -0.66 -10.34
CA LEU A 166 11.31 -0.89 -11.60
C LEU A 166 10.55 -0.31 -12.80
N GLY A 167 9.22 -0.39 -12.78
CA GLY A 167 8.39 0.28 -13.79
C GLY A 167 8.43 1.81 -13.70
N GLY A 168 8.74 2.38 -12.54
CA GLY A 168 8.82 3.82 -12.31
C GLY A 168 10.19 4.43 -12.58
N VAL A 169 11.25 3.67 -12.35
CA VAL A 169 12.66 4.16 -12.49
C VAL A 169 13.34 3.57 -13.71
N GLY A 170 12.84 2.42 -14.19
CA GLY A 170 13.51 1.64 -15.21
C GLY A 170 14.64 0.77 -14.68
N ASP A 171 15.19 -0.04 -15.55
CA ASP A 171 16.41 -0.82 -15.35
C ASP A 171 17.25 -0.82 -16.64
N ILE A 172 18.28 -1.65 -16.70
CA ILE A 172 19.16 -1.73 -17.89
C ILE A 172 18.45 -2.19 -19.17
N TYR A 173 17.24 -2.74 -19.06
CA TYR A 173 16.45 -3.25 -20.20
C TYR A 173 15.16 -2.45 -20.45
N ASN A 174 14.76 -1.60 -19.51
CA ASN A 174 13.56 -0.77 -19.59
C ASN A 174 13.94 0.70 -19.51
N ALA A 175 13.86 1.40 -20.62
CA ALA A 175 13.81 2.86 -20.58
C ALA A 175 12.41 3.32 -20.13
N ILE A 176 12.37 4.36 -19.35
CA ILE A 176 11.11 5.02 -18.97
C ILE A 176 10.68 5.93 -20.11
#